data_0993137c38dc004a54586f8ca931a3b9
#
_entry.id   0993137c38dc004a54586f8ca931a3b9
#
_cell.length_a   1.000
_cell.length_b   1.000
_cell.length_c   1.000
_cell.angle_alpha   90.00
_cell.angle_beta   90.00
_cell.angle_gamma   90.00
#
_symmetry.space_group_name_H-M   'P 1'
#
loop_
_entity.id
_entity.type
_entity.pdbx_description
1 polymer ?
#
loop_
_entity_poly.entity_id
_entity_poly.type
_entity_poly.pdbx_seq_one_letter_code
_entity_poly.pdbx_strand_id
1 'polypeptide(L)'
;MARELEPYQNIERSIIKKFRKEIWRPFIEAVQRYELVNEGDKIAVCISGGKDSMLMAKLMQELQRHSKVKFELVFLVMDPGYNEINRQKIESNAELLHIPITVFETDVFAVANTSEKNPCYLCARMRRGYLYSKAQELGCNKIALGHHFSDVIETPVMSMFYGGQLQAMLPKLHSKNFEGMELSLIHISEPTRQEAI
;
A
#
# COMPACT_ATOMS: atom_id res chain seq x y z
N MET A 1 3.32 -12.79 -36.63
CA MET A 1 4.34 -12.73 -35.57
C MET A 1 3.64 -12.36 -34.28
N ALA A 2 3.79 -13.14 -33.20
CA ALA A 2 3.24 -12.76 -31.93
C ALA A 2 4.02 -11.53 -31.42
N ARG A 3 3.31 -10.47 -31.07
CA ARG A 3 3.93 -9.25 -30.50
C ARG A 3 4.62 -9.61 -29.20
N GLU A 4 5.91 -9.40 -29.11
CA GLU A 4 6.67 -9.56 -27.87
C GLU A 4 6.18 -8.54 -26.86
N LEU A 5 5.81 -9.01 -25.66
CA LEU A 5 5.26 -8.16 -24.62
C LEU A 5 6.41 -7.55 -23.82
N GLU A 6 6.28 -6.28 -23.49
CA GLU A 6 7.17 -5.60 -22.57
C GLU A 6 7.14 -6.24 -21.16
N PRO A 7 8.22 -6.14 -20.38
CA PRO A 7 8.30 -6.76 -19.04
C PRO A 7 7.09 -6.45 -18.15
N TYR A 8 6.67 -5.20 -18.07
CA TYR A 8 5.51 -4.80 -17.25
C TYR A 8 4.20 -5.43 -17.74
N GLN A 9 4.03 -5.60 -19.06
CA GLN A 9 2.83 -6.25 -19.64
C GLN A 9 2.78 -7.74 -19.28
N ASN A 10 3.96 -8.40 -19.24
CA ASN A 10 4.06 -9.79 -18.81
C ASN A 10 3.67 -9.94 -17.33
N ILE A 11 4.08 -8.99 -16.48
CA ILE A 11 3.71 -8.96 -15.08
C ILE A 11 2.19 -8.76 -14.92
N GLU A 12 1.61 -7.78 -15.59
CA GLU A 12 0.16 -7.52 -15.60
C GLU A 12 -0.63 -8.75 -16.03
N ARG A 13 -0.20 -9.37 -17.13
CA ARG A 13 -0.81 -10.61 -17.62
C ARG A 13 -0.68 -11.76 -16.64
N SER A 14 0.45 -11.88 -15.96
CA SER A 14 0.66 -12.88 -14.89
C SER A 14 -0.33 -12.71 -13.75
N ILE A 15 -0.51 -11.50 -13.25
CA ILE A 15 -1.45 -11.18 -12.17
C ILE A 15 -2.88 -11.61 -12.56
N ILE A 16 -3.34 -11.18 -13.74
CA ILE A 16 -4.74 -11.39 -14.16
C ILE A 16 -5.00 -12.83 -14.61
N LYS A 17 -4.02 -13.52 -15.19
CA LYS A 17 -4.21 -14.85 -15.76
C LYS A 17 -3.60 -15.97 -14.92
N LYS A 18 -2.26 -15.94 -14.72
CA LYS A 18 -1.53 -17.02 -14.06
C LYS A 18 -1.89 -17.10 -12.56
N PHE A 19 -1.87 -15.97 -11.89
CA PHE A 19 -2.17 -15.85 -10.45
C PHE A 19 -3.58 -15.34 -10.17
N ARG A 20 -4.51 -15.60 -11.12
CA ARG A 20 -5.89 -15.12 -11.00
C ARG A 20 -6.58 -15.62 -9.73
N LYS A 21 -6.42 -16.90 -9.40
CA LYS A 21 -7.10 -17.51 -8.24
C LYS A 21 -6.48 -17.06 -6.92
N GLU A 22 -5.18 -16.91 -6.91
CA GLU A 22 -4.39 -16.67 -5.71
C GLU A 22 -4.33 -15.18 -5.36
N ILE A 23 -4.31 -14.29 -6.36
CA ILE A 23 -4.09 -12.86 -6.16
C ILE A 23 -5.28 -12.03 -6.67
N TRP A 24 -5.57 -12.09 -7.97
CA TRP A 24 -6.52 -11.17 -8.59
C TRP A 24 -7.94 -11.32 -8.06
N ARG A 25 -8.45 -12.55 -7.99
CA ARG A 25 -9.81 -12.82 -7.55
C ARG A 25 -10.02 -12.45 -6.08
N PRO A 26 -9.19 -12.87 -5.12
CA PRO A 26 -9.31 -12.44 -3.73
C PRO A 26 -9.24 -10.92 -3.55
N PHE A 27 -8.37 -10.23 -4.32
CA PHE A 27 -8.29 -8.78 -4.31
C PHE A 27 -9.62 -8.13 -4.75
N ILE A 28 -10.18 -8.56 -5.89
CA ILE A 28 -11.47 -8.03 -6.39
C ILE A 28 -12.61 -8.33 -5.40
N GLU A 29 -12.66 -9.54 -4.84
CA GLU A 29 -13.65 -9.92 -3.84
C GLU A 29 -13.56 -9.04 -2.59
N ALA A 30 -12.35 -8.73 -2.12
CA ALA A 30 -12.14 -7.82 -0.99
C ALA A 30 -12.57 -6.39 -1.32
N VAL A 31 -12.20 -5.85 -2.48
CA VAL A 31 -12.59 -4.51 -2.92
C VAL A 31 -14.11 -4.38 -2.98
N GLN A 32 -14.80 -5.38 -3.51
CA GLN A 32 -16.27 -5.38 -3.61
C GLN A 32 -16.93 -5.59 -2.26
N ARG A 33 -16.49 -6.57 -1.48
CA ARG A 33 -17.09 -6.93 -0.19
C ARG A 33 -17.03 -5.80 0.83
N TYR A 34 -15.93 -5.06 0.83
CA TYR A 34 -15.70 -3.98 1.79
C TYR A 34 -15.93 -2.59 1.20
N GLU A 35 -16.40 -2.51 -0.06
CA GLU A 35 -16.65 -1.25 -0.75
C GLU A 35 -15.45 -0.29 -0.67
N LEU A 36 -14.25 -0.82 -0.96
CA LEU A 36 -13.01 -0.08 -0.80
C LEU A 36 -12.82 1.00 -1.87
N VAL A 37 -13.48 0.85 -3.03
CA VAL A 37 -13.40 1.80 -4.16
C VAL A 37 -14.81 2.15 -4.60
N ASN A 38 -15.11 3.45 -4.66
CA ASN A 38 -16.39 3.99 -5.08
C ASN A 38 -16.23 4.97 -6.26
N GLU A 39 -17.35 5.31 -6.88
CA GLU A 39 -17.38 6.30 -7.96
C GLU A 39 -16.90 7.67 -7.45
N GLY A 40 -15.97 8.28 -8.19
CA GLY A 40 -15.41 9.59 -7.86
C GLY A 40 -14.31 9.58 -6.79
N ASP A 41 -13.91 8.42 -6.28
CA ASP A 41 -12.79 8.34 -5.34
C ASP A 41 -11.48 8.80 -5.98
N LYS A 42 -10.66 9.47 -5.18
CA LYS A 42 -9.25 9.72 -5.48
C LYS A 42 -8.38 9.08 -4.39
N ILE A 43 -7.67 8.03 -4.79
CA ILE A 43 -7.03 7.09 -3.86
C ILE A 43 -5.52 7.26 -3.91
N ALA A 44 -4.91 7.58 -2.76
CA ALA A 44 -3.47 7.57 -2.59
C ALA A 44 -2.98 6.14 -2.29
N VAL A 45 -2.30 5.52 -3.23
CA VAL A 45 -1.68 4.22 -3.09
C VAL A 45 -0.28 4.41 -2.55
N CYS A 46 -0.03 3.98 -1.31
CA CYS A 46 1.25 4.21 -0.64
C CYS A 46 2.24 3.08 -0.96
N ILE A 47 3.40 3.48 -1.48
CA ILE A 47 4.47 2.57 -1.88
C ILE A 47 5.63 2.71 -0.89
N SER A 48 5.96 1.61 -0.22
CA SER A 48 7.09 1.51 0.71
C SER A 48 8.39 1.01 0.06
N GLY A 49 8.31 0.60 -1.21
CA GLY A 49 9.41 -0.05 -1.94
C GLY A 49 9.46 -1.57 -1.76
N GLY A 50 8.67 -2.14 -0.84
CA GLY A 50 8.52 -3.58 -0.67
C GLY A 50 7.63 -4.21 -1.75
N LYS A 51 7.79 -5.53 -1.95
CA LYS A 51 7.05 -6.31 -2.95
C LYS A 51 5.53 -6.15 -2.85
N ASP A 52 4.98 -6.13 -1.62
CA ASP A 52 3.54 -6.06 -1.38
C ASP A 52 2.96 -4.72 -1.82
N SER A 53 3.65 -3.62 -1.54
CA SER A 53 3.22 -2.27 -1.96
C SER A 53 3.29 -2.09 -3.47
N MET A 54 4.31 -2.65 -4.14
CA MET A 54 4.43 -2.65 -5.59
C MET A 54 3.35 -3.52 -6.26
N LEU A 55 3.08 -4.71 -5.69
CA LEU A 55 2.01 -5.58 -6.16
C LEU A 55 0.65 -4.89 -6.02
N MET A 56 0.38 -4.27 -4.87
CA MET A 56 -0.84 -3.50 -4.65
C MET A 56 -0.99 -2.37 -5.67
N ALA A 57 0.08 -1.63 -5.97
CA ALA A 57 0.05 -0.57 -6.98
C ALA A 57 -0.36 -1.12 -8.35
N LYS A 58 0.18 -2.28 -8.75
CA LYS A 58 -0.22 -2.94 -10.01
C LYS A 58 -1.66 -3.44 -9.99
N LEU A 59 -2.12 -4.01 -8.87
CA LEU A 59 -3.50 -4.44 -8.71
C LEU A 59 -4.48 -3.27 -8.83
N MET A 60 -4.16 -2.12 -8.24
CA MET A 60 -4.96 -0.91 -8.34
C MET A 60 -4.98 -0.32 -9.75
N GLN A 61 -3.85 -0.35 -10.49
CA GLN A 61 -3.81 0.04 -11.89
C GLN A 61 -4.70 -0.86 -12.76
N GLU A 62 -4.61 -2.18 -12.56
CA GLU A 62 -5.44 -3.13 -13.31
C GLU A 62 -6.93 -3.00 -12.94
N LEU A 63 -7.24 -2.76 -11.67
CA LEU A 63 -8.59 -2.46 -11.26
C LEU A 63 -9.13 -1.22 -11.96
N GLN A 64 -8.36 -0.14 -12.02
CA GLN A 64 -8.77 1.10 -12.70
C GLN A 64 -9.04 0.87 -14.19
N ARG A 65 -8.21 0.06 -14.88
CA ARG A 65 -8.38 -0.25 -16.30
C ARG A 65 -9.63 -1.08 -16.60
N HIS A 66 -9.99 -2.00 -15.69
CA HIS A 66 -11.03 -2.99 -15.92
C HIS A 66 -12.34 -2.68 -15.18
N SER A 67 -12.35 -1.71 -14.27
CA SER A 67 -13.52 -1.32 -13.52
C SER A 67 -14.50 -0.48 -14.36
N LYS A 68 -15.78 -0.65 -14.09
CA LYS A 68 -16.83 0.26 -14.57
C LYS A 68 -16.92 1.53 -13.72
N VAL A 69 -16.47 1.44 -12.48
CA VAL A 69 -16.42 2.54 -11.51
C VAL A 69 -15.27 3.46 -11.89
N LYS A 70 -15.53 4.76 -11.99
CA LYS A 70 -14.52 5.77 -12.32
C LYS A 70 -13.90 6.31 -11.03
N PHE A 71 -12.59 6.19 -10.91
CA PHE A 71 -11.81 6.71 -9.78
C PHE A 71 -10.40 7.09 -10.23
N GLU A 72 -9.72 7.90 -9.45
CA GLU A 72 -8.36 8.36 -9.70
C GLU A 72 -7.36 7.67 -8.77
N LEU A 73 -6.14 7.49 -9.24
CA LEU A 73 -5.02 6.94 -8.47
C LEU A 73 -3.87 7.94 -8.41
N VAL A 74 -3.31 8.07 -7.22
CA VAL A 74 -2.05 8.77 -6.97
C VAL A 74 -1.12 7.80 -6.25
N PHE A 75 0.09 7.59 -6.79
CA PHE A 75 1.05 6.66 -6.20
C PHE A 75 2.07 7.45 -5.39
N LEU A 76 2.02 7.30 -4.06
CA LEU A 76 2.85 8.06 -3.13
C LEU A 76 4.01 7.22 -2.60
N VAL A 77 5.21 7.76 -2.72
CA VAL A 77 6.40 7.27 -2.04
C VAL A 77 6.83 8.32 -1.03
N MET A 78 6.77 7.98 0.24
CA MET A 78 7.35 8.81 1.29
C MET A 78 8.79 8.39 1.51
N ASP A 79 9.72 9.32 1.31
CA ASP A 79 11.12 9.15 1.66
C ASP A 79 11.35 9.66 3.10
N PRO A 80 11.57 8.77 4.07
CA PRO A 80 11.79 9.16 5.46
C PRO A 80 13.27 9.50 5.76
N GLY A 81 14.12 9.60 4.75
CA GLY A 81 15.56 9.72 4.80
C GLY A 81 16.26 8.44 4.34
N TYR A 82 15.82 7.86 3.23
CA TYR A 82 16.49 6.69 2.64
C TYR A 82 17.91 7.04 2.18
N ASN A 83 18.78 6.03 2.19
CA ASN A 83 20.01 6.14 1.44
C ASN A 83 19.72 6.11 -0.08
N GLU A 84 20.65 6.65 -0.85
CA GLU A 84 20.49 6.81 -2.30
C GLU A 84 20.22 5.48 -3.02
N ILE A 85 20.88 4.40 -2.60
CA ILE A 85 20.71 3.06 -3.19
C ILE A 85 19.27 2.57 -3.04
N ASN A 86 18.68 2.75 -1.87
CA ASN A 86 17.29 2.33 -1.62
C ASN A 86 16.30 3.18 -2.41
N ARG A 87 16.55 4.49 -2.49
CA ARG A 87 15.72 5.39 -3.27
C ARG A 87 15.75 5.04 -4.76
N GLN A 88 16.94 4.91 -5.34
CA GLN A 88 17.12 4.51 -6.74
C GLN A 88 16.46 3.16 -7.05
N LYS A 89 16.50 2.20 -6.10
CA LYS A 89 15.83 0.92 -6.26
C LYS A 89 14.30 1.04 -6.31
N ILE A 90 13.72 1.92 -5.51
CA ILE A 90 12.28 2.19 -5.55
C ILE A 90 11.89 2.82 -6.88
N GLU A 91 12.61 3.84 -7.32
CA GLU A 91 12.37 4.58 -8.56
C GLU A 91 12.53 3.66 -9.78
N SER A 92 13.62 2.89 -9.86
CA SER A 92 13.85 1.94 -10.96
C SER A 92 12.80 0.83 -11.04
N ASN A 93 12.32 0.32 -9.89
CA ASN A 93 11.24 -0.64 -9.85
C ASN A 93 9.91 -0.02 -10.32
N ALA A 94 9.63 1.21 -9.91
CA ALA A 94 8.44 1.92 -10.33
C ALA A 94 8.45 2.19 -11.85
N GLU A 95 9.61 2.58 -12.40
CA GLU A 95 9.80 2.76 -13.84
C GLU A 95 9.59 1.45 -14.60
N LEU A 96 10.24 0.36 -14.17
CA LEU A 96 10.09 -0.98 -14.76
C LEU A 96 8.62 -1.43 -14.79
N LEU A 97 7.87 -1.12 -13.73
CA LEU A 97 6.45 -1.49 -13.57
C LEU A 97 5.50 -0.48 -14.21
N HIS A 98 5.99 0.61 -14.78
CA HIS A 98 5.17 1.72 -15.30
C HIS A 98 4.19 2.27 -14.24
N ILE A 99 4.67 2.50 -13.02
CA ILE A 99 3.93 3.12 -11.94
C ILE A 99 4.37 4.58 -11.84
N PRO A 100 3.50 5.57 -12.11
CA PRO A 100 3.84 6.99 -12.02
C PRO A 100 3.86 7.43 -10.56
N ILE A 101 5.02 7.31 -9.90
CA ILE A 101 5.18 7.66 -8.49
C ILE A 101 5.37 9.16 -8.27
N THR A 102 4.82 9.66 -7.16
CA THR A 102 5.10 10.96 -6.58
C THR A 102 5.90 10.76 -5.31
N VAL A 103 7.17 11.16 -5.33
CA VAL A 103 8.06 11.05 -4.17
C VAL A 103 8.02 12.36 -3.38
N PHE A 104 7.93 12.27 -2.06
CA PHE A 104 8.08 13.40 -1.15
C PHE A 104 8.99 13.03 0.02
N GLU A 105 9.82 13.97 0.41
CA GLU A 105 10.83 13.80 1.44
C GLU A 105 10.31 14.23 2.81
N THR A 106 10.80 13.57 3.85
CA THR A 106 10.51 13.89 5.24
C THR A 106 11.75 13.63 6.11
N ASP A 107 11.78 14.23 7.27
CA ASP A 107 12.84 14.12 8.28
C ASP A 107 12.55 13.04 9.35
N VAL A 108 11.64 12.13 9.08
CA VAL A 108 11.15 11.13 10.05
C VAL A 108 12.28 10.36 10.72
N PHE A 109 13.25 9.89 9.95
CA PHE A 109 14.37 9.12 10.52
C PHE A 109 15.28 9.98 11.38
N ALA A 110 15.54 11.21 11.00
CA ALA A 110 16.35 12.14 11.79
C ALA A 110 15.66 12.41 13.13
N VAL A 111 14.37 12.74 13.12
CA VAL A 111 13.59 13.05 14.32
C VAL A 111 13.38 11.81 15.20
N ALA A 112 13.06 10.65 14.62
CA ALA A 112 12.85 9.43 15.39
C ALA A 112 14.12 8.96 16.10
N ASN A 113 15.29 9.12 15.46
CA ASN A 113 16.56 8.73 16.05
C ASN A 113 17.02 9.62 17.23
N THR A 114 16.45 10.83 17.37
CA THR A 114 16.74 11.69 18.54
C THR A 114 15.86 11.36 19.73
N SER A 115 14.87 10.50 19.58
CA SER A 115 13.95 10.15 20.68
C SER A 115 14.53 9.05 21.57
N GLU A 116 14.66 9.36 22.87
CA GLU A 116 15.10 8.37 23.87
C GLU A 116 14.01 7.33 24.21
N LYS A 117 12.73 7.65 23.95
CA LYS A 117 11.59 6.79 24.27
C LYS A 117 10.85 6.35 23.00
N ASN A 118 10.80 5.03 22.78
CA ASN A 118 10.00 4.39 21.71
C ASN A 118 10.18 4.97 20.31
N PRO A 119 11.40 5.02 19.75
CA PRO A 119 11.67 5.62 18.44
C PRO A 119 10.83 4.98 17.31
N CYS A 120 10.60 3.67 17.38
CA CYS A 120 9.78 2.96 16.39
C CYS A 120 8.31 3.42 16.40
N TYR A 121 7.74 3.63 17.58
CA TYR A 121 6.37 4.15 17.72
C TYR A 121 6.26 5.57 17.14
N LEU A 122 7.21 6.44 17.51
CA LEU A 122 7.26 7.80 16.99
C LEU A 122 7.39 7.83 15.47
N CYS A 123 8.32 7.05 14.93
CA CYS A 123 8.52 6.88 13.49
C CYS A 123 7.22 6.46 12.79
N ALA A 124 6.56 5.41 13.28
CA ALA A 124 5.33 4.91 12.68
C ALA A 124 4.19 5.95 12.73
N ARG A 125 4.07 6.69 13.84
CA ARG A 125 3.08 7.75 14.01
C ARG A 125 3.32 8.92 13.06
N MET A 126 4.58 9.38 12.95
CA MET A 126 4.97 10.47 12.05
C MET A 126 4.73 10.07 10.59
N ARG A 127 5.21 8.89 10.19
CA ARG A 127 5.01 8.37 8.83
C ARG A 127 3.54 8.37 8.43
N ARG A 128 2.67 7.90 9.31
CA ARG A 128 1.23 7.92 9.08
C ARG A 128 0.71 9.36 8.91
N GLY A 129 1.08 10.27 9.79
CA GLY A 129 0.69 11.67 9.71
C GLY A 129 1.09 12.33 8.38
N TYR A 130 2.34 12.17 7.97
CA TYR A 130 2.84 12.71 6.71
C TYR A 130 2.12 12.13 5.47
N LEU A 131 1.86 10.81 5.46
CA LEU A 131 1.12 10.18 4.36
C LEU A 131 -0.30 10.72 4.24
N TYR A 132 -1.02 10.87 5.36
CA TYR A 132 -2.36 11.45 5.36
C TYR A 132 -2.37 12.90 4.91
N SER A 133 -1.45 13.70 5.45
CA SER A 133 -1.32 15.12 5.10
C SER A 133 -1.05 15.29 3.61
N LYS A 134 -0.12 14.50 3.05
CA LYS A 134 0.23 14.57 1.63
C LYS A 134 -0.90 14.09 0.73
N ALA A 135 -1.59 13.03 1.11
CA ALA A 135 -2.75 12.54 0.37
C ALA A 135 -3.86 13.60 0.33
N GLN A 136 -4.14 14.25 1.46
CA GLN A 136 -5.14 15.32 1.55
C GLN A 136 -4.75 16.56 0.70
N GLU A 137 -3.48 16.97 0.74
CA GLU A 137 -2.93 18.03 -0.10
C GLU A 137 -3.16 17.77 -1.60
N LEU A 138 -3.06 16.50 -2.01
CA LEU A 138 -3.28 16.07 -3.39
C LEU A 138 -4.77 15.84 -3.71
N GLY A 139 -5.67 16.14 -2.79
CA GLY A 139 -7.11 15.99 -2.95
C GLY A 139 -7.61 14.56 -2.90
N CYS A 140 -6.83 13.63 -2.33
CA CYS A 140 -7.28 12.26 -2.15
C CYS A 140 -8.25 12.17 -0.96
N ASN A 141 -9.29 11.35 -1.11
CA ASN A 141 -10.23 11.02 -0.04
C ASN A 141 -9.96 9.64 0.57
N LYS A 142 -9.09 8.84 -0.05
CA LYS A 142 -8.71 7.52 0.44
C LYS A 142 -7.20 7.29 0.38
N ILE A 143 -6.73 6.47 1.33
CA ILE A 143 -5.36 5.94 1.35
C ILE A 143 -5.44 4.43 1.28
N ALA A 144 -4.69 3.82 0.36
CA ALA A 144 -4.55 2.38 0.25
C ALA A 144 -3.15 1.95 0.69
N LEU A 145 -3.10 1.03 1.66
CA LEU A 145 -1.89 0.41 2.17
C LEU A 145 -1.89 -1.09 1.88
N GLY A 146 -0.80 -1.60 1.30
CA GLY A 146 -0.58 -3.03 1.10
C GLY A 146 -0.12 -3.69 2.40
N HIS A 147 -0.90 -4.65 2.89
CA HIS A 147 -0.57 -5.48 4.04
C HIS A 147 -0.63 -6.95 3.66
N HIS A 148 0.12 -7.76 4.36
CA HIS A 148 0.05 -9.21 4.21
C HIS A 148 -1.07 -9.79 5.09
N PHE A 149 -1.66 -10.91 4.69
CA PHE A 149 -2.71 -11.55 5.49
C PHE A 149 -2.22 -11.96 6.89
N SER A 150 -0.93 -12.30 7.03
CA SER A 150 -0.31 -12.54 8.34
C SER A 150 -0.45 -11.36 9.29
N ASP A 151 -0.34 -10.12 8.80
CA ASP A 151 -0.46 -8.91 9.64
C ASP A 151 -1.83 -8.83 10.32
N VAL A 152 -2.88 -9.30 9.62
CA VAL A 152 -4.25 -9.35 10.15
C VAL A 152 -4.39 -10.33 11.30
N ILE A 153 -3.66 -11.45 11.24
CA ILE A 153 -3.69 -12.49 12.27
C ILE A 153 -2.76 -12.11 13.42
N GLU A 154 -1.57 -11.62 13.11
CA GLU A 154 -0.55 -11.29 14.10
C GLU A 154 -0.95 -10.10 14.95
N THR A 155 -1.60 -9.08 14.38
CA THR A 155 -2.02 -7.87 15.10
C THR A 155 -2.93 -8.18 16.31
N PRO A 156 -4.04 -8.93 16.19
CA PRO A 156 -4.85 -9.32 17.33
C PRO A 156 -4.09 -10.15 18.36
N VAL A 157 -3.29 -11.11 17.88
CA VAL A 157 -2.51 -12.00 18.76
C VAL A 157 -1.52 -11.19 19.61
N MET A 158 -0.74 -10.31 18.96
CA MET A 158 0.19 -9.42 19.68
C MET A 158 -0.53 -8.47 20.64
N SER A 159 -1.66 -7.92 20.21
CA SER A 159 -2.49 -7.02 21.03
C SER A 159 -2.99 -7.73 22.30
N MET A 160 -3.38 -8.99 22.20
CA MET A 160 -3.81 -9.80 23.34
C MET A 160 -2.65 -10.10 24.29
N PHE A 161 -1.51 -10.56 23.76
CA PHE A 161 -0.39 -11.00 24.60
C PHE A 161 0.40 -9.85 25.23
N TYR A 162 0.57 -8.74 24.53
CA TYR A 162 1.39 -7.62 25.00
C TYR A 162 0.58 -6.43 25.51
N GLY A 163 -0.64 -6.24 25.00
CA GLY A 163 -1.47 -5.08 25.33
C GLY A 163 -2.64 -5.40 26.27
N GLY A 164 -2.94 -6.68 26.49
CA GLY A 164 -4.14 -7.08 27.25
C GLY A 164 -5.46 -6.58 26.61
N GLN A 165 -5.43 -6.30 25.31
CA GLN A 165 -6.55 -5.75 24.56
C GLN A 165 -6.77 -6.55 23.29
N LEU A 166 -7.99 -6.61 22.80
CA LEU A 166 -8.31 -7.20 21.50
C LEU A 166 -8.45 -6.09 20.46
N GLN A 167 -7.42 -5.91 19.64
CA GLN A 167 -7.43 -4.94 18.54
C GLN A 167 -7.35 -5.70 17.22
N ALA A 168 -8.29 -5.46 16.32
CA ALA A 168 -8.32 -6.05 14.99
C ALA A 168 -7.84 -5.04 13.94
N MET A 169 -7.20 -5.55 12.89
CA MET A 169 -6.87 -4.78 11.70
C MET A 169 -8.08 -4.84 10.77
N LEU A 170 -8.87 -3.77 10.75
CA LEU A 170 -10.06 -3.69 9.89
C LEU A 170 -9.66 -3.29 8.46
N PRO A 171 -10.30 -3.87 7.43
CA PRO A 171 -9.99 -3.56 6.04
C PRO A 171 -10.35 -2.13 5.63
N LYS A 172 -11.25 -1.49 6.37
CA LYS A 172 -11.72 -0.12 6.14
C LYS A 172 -11.78 0.63 7.46
N LEU A 173 -11.15 1.81 7.51
CA LEU A 173 -11.10 2.66 8.69
C LEU A 173 -11.29 4.13 8.29
N HIS A 174 -12.17 4.83 9.00
CA HIS A 174 -12.25 6.29 8.89
C HIS A 174 -11.21 6.95 9.79
N SER A 175 -10.51 7.93 9.26
CA SER A 175 -9.54 8.67 10.05
C SER A 175 -10.23 9.59 11.05
N LYS A 176 -9.80 9.51 12.32
CA LYS A 176 -10.31 10.42 13.36
C LYS A 176 -9.63 11.80 13.32
N ASN A 177 -8.42 11.88 12.77
CA ASN A 177 -7.59 13.08 12.79
C ASN A 177 -7.60 13.83 11.45
N PHE A 178 -8.05 13.18 10.38
CA PHE A 178 -8.13 13.75 9.03
C PHE A 178 -9.54 13.56 8.52
N GLU A 179 -10.33 14.62 8.64
CA GLU A 179 -11.75 14.61 8.26
C GLU A 179 -11.93 14.26 6.78
N GLY A 180 -12.87 13.40 6.49
CA GLY A 180 -13.16 12.94 5.13
C GLY A 180 -12.16 11.92 4.56
N MET A 181 -11.11 11.53 5.31
CA MET A 181 -10.12 10.55 4.87
C MET A 181 -10.48 9.14 5.34
N GLU A 182 -10.45 8.21 4.40
CA GLU A 182 -10.63 6.78 4.64
C GLU A 182 -9.33 6.02 4.39
N LEU A 183 -9.01 5.10 5.28
CA LEU A 183 -7.90 4.17 5.13
C LEU A 183 -8.43 2.81 4.66
N SER A 184 -7.96 2.36 3.52
CA SER A 184 -8.20 1.02 3.00
C SER A 184 -6.96 0.16 3.20
N LEU A 185 -7.09 -0.88 4.01
CA LEU A 185 -6.06 -1.89 4.21
C LEU A 185 -6.33 -3.06 3.26
N ILE A 186 -5.57 -3.13 2.19
CA ILE A 186 -5.70 -4.19 1.21
C ILE A 186 -4.75 -5.32 1.60
N HIS A 187 -5.34 -6.44 2.01
CA HIS A 187 -4.60 -7.63 2.40
C HIS A 187 -4.30 -8.46 1.16
N ILE A 188 -3.01 -8.60 0.89
CA ILE A 188 -2.52 -9.43 -0.21
C ILE A 188 -2.17 -10.80 0.36
N SER A 189 -2.91 -11.83 -0.06
CA SER A 189 -2.56 -13.21 0.22
C SER A 189 -1.50 -13.66 -0.78
N GLU A 190 -0.30 -13.95 -0.31
CA GLU A 190 0.69 -14.61 -1.14
C GLU A 190 0.59 -16.12 -1.03
N PRO A 191 0.73 -16.84 -2.14
CA PRO A 191 0.76 -18.31 -2.14
C PRO A 191 2.05 -18.88 -1.55
N THR A 192 3.07 -18.05 -1.36
CA THR A 192 4.37 -18.51 -0.85
C THR A 192 4.81 -17.66 0.35
N ARG A 193 4.96 -18.32 1.51
CA ARG A 193 5.82 -17.80 2.57
C ARG A 193 7.21 -17.59 1.97
N GLN A 194 7.70 -16.39 2.01
CA GLN A 194 9.13 -16.15 1.86
C GLN A 194 9.75 -16.73 3.14
N GLU A 195 10.40 -17.87 3.03
CA GLU A 195 11.24 -18.35 4.12
C GLU A 195 12.26 -17.25 4.40
N ALA A 196 12.23 -16.75 5.63
CA ALA A 196 13.26 -15.84 6.12
C ALA A 196 14.57 -16.63 6.14
N ILE A 197 15.47 -16.31 5.24
CA ILE A 197 16.87 -16.71 5.30
C ILE A 197 17.59 -15.74 6.22
#